data_a8e4c525fdb3ceddfafc88e5cb9b2505
#
_entry.id   a8e4c525fdb3ceddfafc88e5cb9b2505
#
_cell.length_a   1.000
_cell.length_b   1.000
_cell.length_c   1.000
_cell.angle_alpha   90.00
_cell.angle_beta   90.00
_cell.angle_gamma   90.00
#
_symmetry.space_group_name_H-M   'P 1'
#
loop_
_entity.id
_entity.type
_entity.pdbx_description
1 polymer ?
#
loop_
_entity_poly.entity_id
_entity_poly.type
_entity_poly.pdbx_seq_one_letter_code
_entity_poly.pdbx_strand_id
1 'polypeptide(L)'
;MSMCLTYFPFEITHVLTDNGLEFTNRLIMSKKGNLCQKASKLDIICEENNIEHRLTKPMTPKTNGMVERVNGTIKHATILRVNYKDKEEMIIEMNKFLIYYMLYRRHGGVRKELKVKTPFDAIKKWYELKPEIFKIKPDDFKNKCLTSQHN
;
A
#
# COMPACT_ATOMS: atom_id res chain seq x y z
N MET A 1 -7.85 4.21 -3.16
CA MET A 1 -7.65 4.82 -1.82
C MET A 1 -8.75 4.45 -0.84
N SER A 2 -10.05 4.59 -1.14
CA SER A 2 -11.15 4.24 -0.22
C SER A 2 -11.04 2.81 0.35
N MET A 3 -10.70 1.82 -0.48
CA MET A 3 -10.47 0.45 0.00
C MET A 3 -9.35 0.37 1.06
N CYS A 4 -8.24 1.10 0.88
CA CYS A 4 -7.18 1.13 1.89
C CYS A 4 -7.68 1.65 3.23
N LEU A 5 -8.47 2.74 3.22
CA LEU A 5 -9.02 3.32 4.44
C LEU A 5 -9.92 2.36 5.22
N THR A 6 -10.64 1.49 4.51
CA THR A 6 -11.53 0.48 5.10
C THR A 6 -10.80 -0.77 5.58
N TYR A 7 -9.76 -1.21 4.85
CA TYR A 7 -9.13 -2.50 5.10
C TYR A 7 -7.88 -2.43 5.99
N PHE A 8 -7.18 -1.29 6.07
CA PHE A 8 -6.02 -1.19 6.95
C PHE A 8 -6.40 -1.29 8.42
N PRO A 9 -5.63 -2.04 9.22
CA PRO A 9 -5.92 -2.25 10.64
C PRO A 9 -5.60 -1.04 11.52
N PHE A 10 -4.94 -0.01 10.97
CA PHE A 10 -4.50 1.21 11.66
C PHE A 10 -4.92 2.45 10.88
N GLU A 11 -4.83 3.61 11.53
CA GLU A 11 -5.11 4.89 10.90
C GLU A 11 -3.99 5.29 9.94
N ILE A 12 -4.38 5.80 8.78
CA ILE A 12 -3.46 6.35 7.80
C ILE A 12 -3.39 7.85 8.02
N THR A 13 -2.26 8.34 8.47
CA THR A 13 -2.04 9.78 8.70
C THR A 13 -1.30 10.44 7.53
N HIS A 14 -0.50 9.67 6.78
CA HIS A 14 0.30 10.18 5.68
C HIS A 14 0.29 9.21 4.50
N VAL A 15 0.25 9.75 3.30
CA VAL A 15 0.44 9.01 2.05
C VAL A 15 1.57 9.66 1.29
N LEU A 16 2.56 8.87 0.91
CA LEU A 16 3.68 9.29 0.06
C LEU A 16 3.51 8.67 -1.32
N THR A 17 3.46 9.51 -2.36
CA THR A 17 3.43 9.05 -3.76
C THR A 17 4.59 9.66 -4.54
N ASP A 18 4.84 9.12 -5.73
CA ASP A 18 5.64 9.81 -6.71
C ASP A 18 4.86 10.99 -7.33
N ASN A 19 5.49 11.63 -8.33
CA ASN A 19 4.94 12.79 -8.99
C ASN A 19 4.09 12.42 -10.22
N GLY A 20 3.62 11.18 -10.32
CA GLY A 20 2.76 10.72 -11.42
C GLY A 20 1.45 11.50 -11.50
N LEU A 21 0.98 11.74 -12.72
CA LEU A 21 -0.26 12.50 -12.96
C LEU A 21 -1.52 11.80 -12.42
N GLU A 22 -1.44 10.51 -12.17
CA GLU A 22 -2.48 9.73 -11.50
C GLU A 22 -2.63 10.08 -10.01
N PHE A 23 -1.57 10.64 -9.39
CA PHE A 23 -1.57 10.99 -7.97
C PHE A 23 -1.69 12.47 -7.71
N THR A 24 -1.12 13.31 -8.58
CA THR A 24 -1.06 14.76 -8.33
C THR A 24 -1.09 15.60 -9.58
N ASN A 25 -1.75 16.76 -9.48
CA ASN A 25 -1.71 17.82 -10.49
C ASN A 25 -0.75 18.96 -10.12
N ARG A 26 -0.11 18.90 -8.94
CA ARG A 26 0.68 20.02 -8.38
C ARG A 26 1.87 20.44 -9.23
N LEU A 27 2.36 19.54 -10.08
CA LEU A 27 3.50 19.80 -10.97
C LEU A 27 3.10 20.10 -12.43
N ILE A 28 1.81 20.15 -12.74
CA ILE A 28 1.32 20.49 -14.08
C ILE A 28 1.40 22.01 -14.25
N MET A 29 2.10 22.44 -15.27
CA MET A 29 2.13 23.85 -15.67
C MET A 29 1.02 24.13 -16.69
N SER A 30 0.27 25.20 -16.47
CA SER A 30 -0.69 25.71 -17.45
C SER A 30 0.04 26.34 -18.66
N LYS A 31 -0.66 26.50 -19.76
CA LYS A 31 -0.13 27.21 -20.94
C LYS A 31 0.40 28.64 -20.64
N LYS A 32 -0.03 29.24 -19.52
CA LYS A 32 0.40 30.57 -19.04
C LYS A 32 1.57 30.49 -18.03
N GLY A 33 2.21 29.34 -17.85
CA GLY A 33 3.34 29.14 -16.93
C GLY A 33 2.98 29.05 -15.45
N ASN A 34 1.70 29.05 -15.08
CA ASN A 34 1.27 28.89 -13.68
C ASN A 34 1.06 27.40 -13.34
N LEU A 35 1.37 27.01 -12.11
CA LEU A 35 1.06 25.67 -11.61
C LEU A 35 -0.44 25.42 -11.55
N CYS A 36 -0.85 24.19 -11.83
CA CYS A 36 -2.25 23.78 -11.76
C CYS A 36 -2.73 23.85 -10.31
N GLN A 37 -3.78 24.65 -10.07
CA GLN A 37 -4.41 24.78 -8.75
C GLN A 37 -5.47 23.72 -8.47
N LYS A 38 -5.84 22.91 -9.49
CA LYS A 38 -6.87 21.88 -9.34
C LYS A 38 -6.32 20.69 -8.56
N ALA A 39 -6.92 20.39 -7.42
CA ALA A 39 -6.60 19.19 -6.64
C ALA A 39 -6.80 17.91 -7.45
N SER A 40 -5.94 16.92 -7.29
CA SER A 40 -6.14 15.59 -7.86
C SER A 40 -7.24 14.85 -7.07
N LYS A 41 -7.76 13.76 -7.64
CA LYS A 41 -8.72 12.91 -6.90
C LYS A 41 -8.12 12.37 -5.60
N LEU A 42 -6.82 12.09 -5.59
CA LEU A 42 -6.13 11.61 -4.41
C LEU A 42 -5.99 12.72 -3.35
N ASP A 43 -5.65 13.95 -3.77
CA ASP A 43 -5.59 15.10 -2.86
C ASP A 43 -6.93 15.31 -2.14
N ILE A 44 -8.05 15.26 -2.88
CA ILE A 44 -9.39 15.41 -2.33
C ILE A 44 -9.70 14.32 -1.29
N ILE A 45 -9.44 13.05 -1.62
CA ILE A 45 -9.66 11.93 -0.69
C ILE A 45 -8.79 12.07 0.56
N CYS A 46 -7.55 12.51 0.41
CA CYS A 46 -6.65 12.72 1.54
C CYS A 46 -7.17 13.84 2.45
N GLU A 47 -7.59 14.97 1.89
CA GLU A 47 -8.14 16.09 2.62
C GLU A 47 -9.42 15.71 3.38
N GLU A 48 -10.37 15.05 2.72
CA GLU A 48 -11.62 14.56 3.33
C GLU A 48 -11.40 13.61 4.52
N ASN A 49 -10.25 12.92 4.56
CA ASN A 49 -9.92 11.95 5.61
C ASN A 49 -8.81 12.42 6.56
N ASN A 50 -8.45 13.70 6.55
CA ASN A 50 -7.35 14.28 7.36
C ASN A 50 -6.00 13.58 7.17
N ILE A 51 -5.70 13.15 5.93
CA ILE A 51 -4.47 12.47 5.55
C ILE A 51 -3.55 13.47 4.86
N GLU A 52 -2.32 13.58 5.31
CA GLU A 52 -1.31 14.40 4.63
C GLU A 52 -0.79 13.68 3.38
N HIS A 53 -1.05 14.25 2.20
CA HIS A 53 -0.49 13.75 0.94
C HIS A 53 0.85 14.42 0.64
N ARG A 54 1.91 13.62 0.70
CA ARG A 54 3.30 14.01 0.43
C ARG A 54 3.76 13.46 -0.92
N LEU A 55 4.57 14.26 -1.62
CA LEU A 55 5.21 13.86 -2.87
C LEU A 55 6.69 13.52 -2.61
N THR A 56 7.20 12.52 -3.32
CA THR A 56 8.65 12.24 -3.33
C THR A 56 9.38 13.40 -3.99
N LYS A 57 10.59 13.70 -3.51
CA LYS A 57 11.43 14.70 -4.17
C LYS A 57 11.75 14.23 -5.59
N PRO A 58 11.61 15.12 -6.61
CA PRO A 58 12.00 14.77 -7.97
C PRO A 58 13.44 14.23 -8.02
N MET A 59 13.69 13.29 -8.90
CA MET A 59 15.01 12.66 -9.11
C MET A 59 15.62 11.97 -7.88
N THR A 60 14.80 11.52 -6.92
CA THR A 60 15.28 10.79 -5.74
C THR A 60 14.80 9.32 -5.79
N PRO A 61 15.50 8.41 -6.50
CA PRO A 61 15.04 7.01 -6.73
C PRO A 61 14.87 6.21 -5.44
N LYS A 62 15.58 6.57 -4.38
CA LYS A 62 15.58 5.81 -3.11
C LYS A 62 14.22 5.76 -2.42
N THR A 63 13.36 6.74 -2.62
CA THR A 63 12.05 6.81 -1.95
C THR A 63 11.02 5.85 -2.53
N ASN A 64 11.13 5.49 -3.81
CA ASN A 64 10.23 4.53 -4.48
C ASN A 64 10.74 3.08 -4.47
N GLY A 65 12.00 2.86 -4.10
CA GLY A 65 12.62 1.53 -4.19
C GLY A 65 11.93 0.43 -3.38
N MET A 66 11.22 0.75 -2.29
CA MET A 66 10.43 -0.24 -1.55
C MET A 66 9.17 -0.64 -2.32
N VAL A 67 8.44 0.33 -2.87
CA VAL A 67 7.22 0.08 -3.66
C VAL A 67 7.56 -0.70 -4.92
N GLU A 68 8.62 -0.30 -5.64
CA GLU A 68 9.11 -1.00 -6.83
C GLU A 68 9.49 -2.45 -6.52
N ARG A 69 10.16 -2.70 -5.39
CA ARG A 69 10.52 -4.06 -4.95
C ARG A 69 9.30 -4.90 -4.64
N VAL A 70 8.30 -4.35 -3.95
CA VAL A 70 7.04 -5.04 -3.65
C VAL A 70 6.31 -5.36 -4.94
N ASN A 71 6.12 -4.37 -5.81
CA ASN A 71 5.47 -4.53 -7.11
C ASN A 71 6.21 -5.56 -7.99
N GLY A 72 7.53 -5.49 -8.07
CA GLY A 72 8.35 -6.48 -8.77
C GLY A 72 8.15 -7.88 -8.20
N THR A 73 8.16 -8.03 -6.88
CA THR A 73 7.92 -9.32 -6.23
C THR A 73 6.54 -9.90 -6.57
N ILE A 74 5.49 -9.07 -6.53
CA ILE A 74 4.13 -9.51 -6.87
C ILE A 74 4.06 -9.90 -8.34
N LYS A 75 4.52 -9.03 -9.26
CA LYS A 75 4.53 -9.31 -10.71
C LYS A 75 5.25 -10.61 -11.05
N HIS A 76 6.46 -10.83 -10.50
CA HIS A 76 7.24 -12.05 -10.76
C HIS A 76 6.62 -13.30 -10.16
N ALA A 77 5.91 -13.20 -9.06
CA ALA A 77 5.27 -14.35 -8.43
C ALA A 77 3.91 -14.71 -9.05
N THR A 78 3.26 -13.77 -9.73
CA THR A 78 1.92 -13.92 -10.28
C THR A 78 1.90 -13.68 -11.79
N ILE A 79 1.77 -12.44 -12.24
CA ILE A 79 1.48 -12.02 -13.62
C ILE A 79 2.51 -12.56 -14.64
N LEU A 80 3.80 -12.60 -14.28
CA LEU A 80 4.87 -13.02 -15.19
C LEU A 80 5.18 -14.53 -15.15
N ARG A 81 4.57 -15.26 -14.22
CA ARG A 81 4.87 -16.67 -14.01
C ARG A 81 3.81 -17.61 -14.55
N VAL A 82 2.57 -17.16 -14.62
CA VAL A 82 1.40 -17.99 -14.93
C VAL A 82 0.60 -17.35 -16.06
N ASN A 83 0.19 -18.18 -17.01
CA ASN A 83 -0.80 -17.78 -18.01
C ASN A 83 -2.20 -18.05 -17.44
N TYR A 84 -2.97 -16.99 -17.23
CA TYR A 84 -4.33 -17.06 -16.72
C TYR A 84 -5.33 -17.18 -17.87
N LYS A 85 -6.41 -17.93 -17.66
CA LYS A 85 -7.49 -18.07 -18.64
C LYS A 85 -8.26 -16.76 -18.81
N ASP A 86 -8.48 -16.08 -17.69
CA ASP A 86 -9.26 -14.85 -17.62
C ASP A 86 -8.76 -13.95 -16.50
N LYS A 87 -9.37 -12.78 -16.38
CA LYS A 87 -9.05 -11.77 -15.38
C LYS A 87 -9.44 -12.22 -13.98
N GLU A 88 -10.50 -12.98 -13.84
CA GLU A 88 -11.04 -13.47 -12.58
C GLU A 88 -10.06 -14.46 -11.95
N GLU A 89 -9.56 -15.42 -12.71
CA GLU A 89 -8.52 -16.36 -12.24
C GLU A 89 -7.26 -15.61 -11.80
N MET A 90 -6.83 -14.60 -12.57
CA MET A 90 -5.68 -13.78 -12.21
C MET A 90 -5.89 -13.05 -10.86
N ILE A 91 -7.07 -12.47 -10.62
CA ILE A 91 -7.39 -11.77 -9.38
C ILE A 91 -7.38 -12.73 -8.20
N ILE A 92 -7.96 -13.92 -8.35
CA ILE A 92 -7.99 -14.95 -7.31
C ILE A 92 -6.56 -15.36 -6.92
N GLU A 93 -5.72 -15.67 -7.90
CA GLU A 93 -4.33 -16.08 -7.61
C GLU A 93 -3.48 -14.93 -7.05
N MET A 94 -3.69 -13.70 -7.51
CA MET A 94 -3.05 -12.52 -6.91
C MET A 94 -3.46 -12.36 -5.44
N ASN A 95 -4.73 -12.51 -5.11
CA ASN A 95 -5.21 -12.41 -3.74
C ASN A 95 -4.61 -13.50 -2.84
N LYS A 96 -4.55 -14.73 -3.30
CA LYS A 96 -3.87 -15.83 -2.59
C LYS A 96 -2.40 -15.49 -2.33
N PHE A 97 -1.71 -14.97 -3.34
CA PHE A 97 -0.31 -14.56 -3.19
C PHE A 97 -0.15 -13.40 -2.21
N LEU A 98 -1.02 -12.39 -2.26
CA LEU A 98 -0.97 -11.25 -1.33
C LEU A 98 -1.16 -11.67 0.13
N ILE A 99 -2.05 -12.63 0.39
CA ILE A 99 -2.24 -13.21 1.72
C ILE A 99 -0.99 -13.98 2.17
N TYR A 100 -0.45 -14.83 1.28
CA TYR A 100 0.83 -15.50 1.55
C TYR A 100 1.94 -14.48 1.84
N TYR A 101 2.04 -13.43 1.04
CA TYR A 101 3.02 -12.36 1.20
C TYR A 101 2.90 -11.68 2.57
N MET A 102 1.69 -11.36 2.98
CA MET A 102 1.41 -10.68 4.24
C MET A 102 1.68 -11.57 5.45
N LEU A 103 1.17 -12.80 5.43
CA LEU A 103 1.13 -13.66 6.62
C LEU A 103 2.36 -14.57 6.77
N TYR A 104 2.97 -15.01 5.67
CA TYR A 104 3.94 -16.11 5.71
C TYR A 104 5.28 -15.79 5.08
N ARG A 105 5.33 -14.88 4.12
CA ARG A 105 6.59 -14.58 3.45
C ARG A 105 7.55 -13.82 4.35
N ARG A 106 8.79 -14.35 4.45
CA ARG A 106 9.86 -13.70 5.22
C ARG A 106 10.40 -12.47 4.48
N HIS A 107 10.51 -11.35 5.19
CA HIS A 107 11.04 -10.08 4.67
C HIS A 107 12.32 -9.67 5.36
N GLY A 108 13.39 -9.45 4.58
CA GLY A 108 14.68 -9.03 5.12
C GLY A 108 14.69 -7.62 5.72
N GLY A 109 13.93 -6.68 5.11
CA GLY A 109 13.89 -5.27 5.53
C GLY A 109 13.20 -5.02 6.87
N VAL A 110 12.20 -5.82 7.22
CA VAL A 110 11.44 -5.67 8.47
C VAL A 110 12.19 -6.23 9.68
N ARG A 111 13.23 -7.03 9.45
CA ARG A 111 13.91 -7.79 10.51
C ARG A 111 14.87 -6.99 11.37
N LYS A 112 15.52 -5.96 10.83
CA LYS A 112 16.62 -5.31 11.52
C LYS A 112 16.16 -4.55 12.76
N GLU A 113 15.09 -3.79 12.64
CA GLU A 113 14.60 -2.92 13.72
C GLU A 113 13.61 -3.64 14.64
N LEU A 114 12.64 -4.35 14.06
CA LEU A 114 11.57 -4.99 14.83
C LEU A 114 11.86 -6.46 15.22
N LYS A 115 12.92 -7.06 14.68
CA LYS A 115 13.28 -8.48 14.89
C LYS A 115 12.15 -9.47 14.53
N VAL A 116 11.33 -9.13 13.54
CA VAL A 116 10.18 -9.92 13.08
C VAL A 116 10.47 -10.56 11.72
N LYS A 117 9.67 -11.54 11.31
CA LYS A 117 9.90 -12.33 10.09
C LYS A 117 8.98 -11.93 8.94
N THR A 118 7.73 -11.65 9.22
CA THR A 118 6.70 -11.36 8.22
C THR A 118 6.12 -9.95 8.39
N PRO A 119 5.45 -9.39 7.38
CA PRO A 119 4.71 -8.14 7.53
C PRO A 119 3.66 -8.22 8.64
N PHE A 120 2.99 -9.37 8.78
CA PHE A 120 2.00 -9.56 9.84
C PHE A 120 2.62 -9.58 11.25
N ASP A 121 3.81 -10.19 11.42
CA ASP A 121 4.53 -10.10 12.68
C ASP A 121 4.88 -8.64 13.03
N ALA A 122 5.19 -7.81 12.02
CA ALA A 122 5.41 -6.39 12.23
C ALA A 122 4.14 -5.66 12.71
N ILE A 123 2.98 -5.99 12.15
CA ILE A 123 1.68 -5.45 12.60
C ILE A 123 1.44 -5.83 14.07
N LYS A 124 1.65 -7.09 14.47
CA LYS A 124 1.54 -7.52 15.87
C LYS A 124 2.49 -6.74 16.78
N LYS A 125 3.75 -6.59 16.35
CA LYS A 125 4.74 -5.87 17.15
C LYS A 125 4.41 -4.40 17.32
N TRP A 126 3.90 -3.75 16.28
CA TRP A 126 3.41 -2.37 16.38
C TRP A 126 2.17 -2.26 17.27
N TYR A 127 1.27 -3.25 17.24
CA TYR A 127 0.12 -3.28 18.14
C TYR A 127 0.54 -3.40 19.61
N GLU A 128 1.59 -4.16 19.94
CA GLU A 128 2.15 -4.21 21.28
C GLU A 128 2.74 -2.88 21.75
N LEU A 129 3.38 -2.14 20.81
CA LEU A 129 4.07 -0.87 21.11
C LEU A 129 3.14 0.34 21.14
N LYS A 130 2.12 0.36 20.27
CA LYS A 130 1.21 1.48 20.06
C LYS A 130 -0.19 1.00 19.68
N PRO A 131 -0.94 0.40 20.62
CA PRO A 131 -2.27 -0.13 20.34
C PRO A 131 -3.27 0.97 19.94
N GLU A 132 -3.06 2.19 20.38
CA GLU A 132 -3.93 3.35 20.15
C GLU A 132 -4.06 3.77 18.68
N ILE A 133 -3.10 3.41 17.83
CA ILE A 133 -3.18 3.72 16.39
C ILE A 133 -4.00 2.70 15.60
N PHE A 134 -4.42 1.61 16.23
CA PHE A 134 -5.12 0.52 15.56
C PHE A 134 -6.64 0.65 15.68
N LYS A 135 -7.34 0.46 14.58
CA LYS A 135 -8.81 0.41 14.49
C LYS A 135 -9.36 -0.97 14.85
N ILE A 136 -8.58 -2.02 14.55
CA ILE A 136 -8.93 -3.43 14.81
C ILE A 136 -7.70 -4.19 15.29
N LYS A 137 -7.93 -5.25 16.05
CA LYS A 137 -6.85 -6.12 16.54
C LYS A 137 -6.18 -6.88 15.38
N PRO A 138 -4.87 -7.20 15.49
CA PRO A 138 -4.16 -7.94 14.44
C PRO A 138 -4.81 -9.27 14.05
N ASP A 139 -5.33 -10.02 15.01
CA ASP A 139 -5.94 -11.32 14.72
C ASP A 139 -7.29 -11.19 14.00
N ASP A 140 -8.08 -10.16 14.32
CA ASP A 140 -9.31 -9.84 13.59
C ASP A 140 -8.99 -9.39 12.16
N PHE A 141 -7.93 -8.60 11.98
CA PHE A 141 -7.43 -8.25 10.66
C PHE A 141 -7.00 -9.47 9.86
N LYS A 142 -6.27 -10.40 10.48
CA LYS A 142 -5.90 -11.67 9.84
C LYS A 142 -7.12 -12.47 9.38
N ASN A 143 -8.10 -12.63 10.26
CA ASN A 143 -9.33 -13.33 9.93
C ASN A 143 -10.08 -12.66 8.77
N LYS A 144 -10.18 -11.33 8.78
CA LYS A 144 -10.77 -10.55 7.69
C LYS A 144 -10.05 -10.78 6.34
N CYS A 145 -8.71 -10.82 6.34
CA CYS A 145 -7.94 -11.13 5.14
C CYS A 145 -8.21 -12.54 4.61
N LEU A 146 -8.35 -13.54 5.50
CA LEU A 146 -8.60 -14.92 5.11
C LEU A 146 -10.03 -15.13 4.59
N THR A 147 -11.03 -14.49 5.18
CA THR A 147 -12.44 -14.60 4.76
C THR A 147 -12.73 -13.90 3.44
N SER A 148 -11.97 -12.86 3.09
CA SER A 148 -12.11 -12.13 1.81
C SER A 148 -11.74 -12.97 0.58
N GLN A 149 -11.30 -14.24 0.74
CA GLN A 149 -11.01 -15.16 -0.37
C GLN A 149 -12.26 -15.87 -0.93
N HIS A 150 -13.40 -15.82 -0.24
CA HIS A 150 -14.58 -16.59 -0.58
C HIS A 150 -15.72 -15.75 -1.17
N ASN A 151 -15.47 -14.48 -1.41
CA ASN A 151 -16.37 -13.55 -2.10
C ASN A 151 -15.69 -12.98 -3.34
#